data_7af18bb78e99406e54e439f5c89be51c
#
_entry.id   7af18bb78e99406e54e439f5c89be51c
#
_cell.length_a   1.000
_cell.length_b   1.000
_cell.length_c   1.000
_cell.angle_alpha   90.00
_cell.angle_beta   90.00
_cell.angle_gamma   90.00
#
_symmetry.space_group_name_H-M   'P 1'
#
loop_
_entity.id
_entity.type
_entity.pdbx_description
1 polymer ?
#
loop_
_entity_poly.entity_id
_entity_poly.type
_entity_poly.pdbx_seq_one_letter_code
_entity_poly.pdbx_strand_id
1 'polypeptide(L)'
;MTKQTMLAALPLVLIVAPFVLAQDSSPGVGNSEYVAGEYRVFTGAGEPASFDDIVAAMGQHQVVFVGETHDDPTGHMLEAKLFEAAYEAYGAPGANEGAPRPVALSLEFFQRDAQLILDEYLAGLIAERAFVAASRPWPRYDTDYRPLIETAKENGLAVIAANAPRRYTTRVTMHGRESLNDLSPEALAYLAPLPYGQPSAEYRDQWIRVISEVMEQEGMKCGLPIPEPEAGEEAVQAPAPMGAHGNMGNQMHAQVLWDATMAYWISQYLAQEPDALVLHMVGGFHVEYGTGTPEHLEAYRPGTSRMVVLLRPVDDINTFEPDPEGELGDFVIQTDRSLTLEQIECREYLAGLEGK
;
A
#
# COMPACT_ATOMS: atom_id res chain seq x y z
N MET A 1 -10.82 -12.93 -49.17
CA MET A 1 -10.58 -13.66 -47.88
C MET A 1 -9.51 -12.91 -47.12
N THR A 2 -9.92 -11.97 -46.33
CA THR A 2 -9.04 -11.06 -45.55
C THR A 2 -8.95 -11.62 -44.13
N LYS A 3 -7.77 -12.02 -43.70
CA LYS A 3 -7.50 -12.48 -42.33
C LYS A 3 -7.50 -11.24 -41.41
N GLN A 4 -8.49 -11.12 -40.56
CA GLN A 4 -8.48 -10.21 -39.42
C GLN A 4 -7.58 -10.81 -38.33
N THR A 5 -6.50 -10.13 -38.04
CA THR A 5 -5.64 -10.41 -36.87
C THR A 5 -6.27 -9.70 -35.67
N MET A 6 -6.78 -10.46 -34.71
CA MET A 6 -7.21 -9.94 -33.41
C MET A 6 -5.94 -9.59 -32.61
N LEU A 7 -5.72 -8.32 -32.34
CA LEU A 7 -4.79 -7.88 -31.31
C LEU A 7 -5.44 -8.11 -29.95
N ALA A 8 -4.90 -9.02 -29.17
CA ALA A 8 -5.25 -9.16 -27.75
C ALA A 8 -4.53 -8.04 -26.98
N ALA A 9 -5.31 -7.15 -26.35
CA ALA A 9 -4.78 -6.16 -25.44
C ALA A 9 -4.39 -6.85 -24.11
N LEU A 10 -3.10 -6.85 -23.80
CA LEU A 10 -2.59 -7.27 -22.49
C LEU A 10 -2.71 -6.14 -21.46
N PRO A 11 -3.06 -6.42 -20.21
CA PRO A 11 -3.15 -5.42 -19.16
C PRO A 11 -1.75 -5.03 -18.65
N LEU A 12 -1.53 -3.74 -18.52
CA LEU A 12 -0.33 -3.10 -18.00
C LEU A 12 -0.22 -3.32 -16.49
N VAL A 13 0.90 -3.84 -16.04
CA VAL A 13 1.25 -3.96 -14.61
C VAL A 13 1.88 -2.64 -14.18
N LEU A 14 1.24 -1.95 -13.25
CA LEU A 14 1.78 -0.75 -12.59
C LEU A 14 2.84 -1.14 -11.56
N ILE A 15 3.69 -0.18 -11.29
CA ILE A 15 4.81 -0.25 -10.35
C ILE A 15 4.34 -0.76 -8.99
N VAL A 16 4.39 -2.04 -8.87
CA VAL A 16 4.54 -2.80 -7.65
C VAL A 16 5.72 -3.69 -8.00
N ALA A 17 6.66 -3.86 -7.13
CA ALA A 17 7.81 -4.74 -7.32
C ALA A 17 7.46 -5.98 -8.15
N PRO A 18 8.37 -6.55 -8.93
CA PRO A 18 8.05 -7.55 -9.94
C PRO A 18 7.39 -8.77 -9.29
N PHE A 19 6.05 -8.76 -9.24
CA PHE A 19 5.29 -9.93 -8.82
C PHE A 19 5.12 -10.85 -10.03
N VAL A 20 5.94 -11.88 -10.07
CA VAL A 20 5.77 -13.03 -10.96
C VAL A 20 4.48 -13.74 -10.55
N LEU A 21 3.45 -13.67 -11.37
CA LEU A 21 2.31 -14.56 -11.27
C LEU A 21 2.75 -15.95 -11.73
N ALA A 22 3.34 -16.73 -10.84
CA ALA A 22 3.28 -18.18 -10.96
C ALA A 22 1.87 -18.59 -10.57
N GLN A 23 1.10 -19.15 -11.50
CA GLN A 23 -0.04 -19.99 -11.14
C GLN A 23 0.54 -21.27 -10.54
N ASP A 24 0.72 -21.25 -9.23
CA ASP A 24 1.17 -22.43 -8.52
C ASP A 24 -0.03 -23.27 -8.09
N SER A 25 -0.12 -24.44 -8.69
CA SER A 25 -0.91 -25.57 -8.21
C SER A 25 -0.06 -26.35 -7.22
N SER A 26 0.35 -25.74 -6.12
CA SER A 26 1.06 -26.43 -5.06
C SER A 26 0.10 -26.89 -3.97
N PRO A 27 0.30 -28.08 -3.42
CA PRO A 27 -0.54 -28.61 -2.34
C PRO A 27 -0.30 -27.80 -1.07
N GLY A 28 -1.39 -27.51 -0.36
CA GLY A 28 -1.49 -26.68 0.82
C GLY A 28 -0.23 -26.66 1.69
N VAL A 29 0.43 -25.52 1.70
CA VAL A 29 1.42 -25.18 2.71
C VAL A 29 0.66 -24.98 4.01
N GLY A 30 0.89 -25.87 4.97
CA GLY A 30 0.32 -25.78 6.29
C GLY A 30 0.61 -24.42 6.91
N ASN A 31 -0.29 -23.98 7.78
CA ASN A 31 -0.12 -22.80 8.64
C ASN A 31 1.31 -22.69 9.17
N SER A 32 2.19 -22.00 8.47
CA SER A 32 3.38 -21.46 9.11
C SER A 32 2.88 -20.29 9.95
N GLU A 33 2.78 -20.48 11.26
CA GLU A 33 2.75 -19.35 12.18
C GLU A 33 3.99 -18.51 11.85
N TYR A 34 3.78 -17.36 11.22
CA TYR A 34 4.83 -16.37 11.07
C TYR A 34 5.24 -15.95 12.48
N VAL A 35 6.45 -16.34 12.86
CA VAL A 35 7.04 -15.86 14.10
C VAL A 35 7.28 -14.37 13.92
N ALA A 36 6.52 -13.56 14.66
CA ALA A 36 6.71 -12.11 14.65
C ALA A 36 8.17 -11.80 14.91
N GLY A 37 8.82 -11.14 13.93
CA GLY A 37 10.20 -10.73 14.06
C GLY A 37 10.37 -9.69 15.16
N GLU A 38 11.60 -9.48 15.63
CA GLU A 38 11.92 -8.35 16.48
C GLU A 38 11.78 -7.05 15.67
N TYR A 39 11.40 -5.98 16.34
CA TYR A 39 11.33 -4.64 15.79
C TYR A 39 11.88 -3.60 16.77
N ARG A 40 12.22 -2.42 16.28
CA ARG A 40 12.59 -1.27 17.10
C ARG A 40 11.85 -0.04 16.61
N VAL A 41 11.48 0.82 17.55
CA VAL A 41 10.77 2.06 17.28
C VAL A 41 11.71 3.23 17.53
N PHE A 42 11.69 4.17 16.60
CA PHE A 42 12.40 5.43 16.67
C PHE A 42 11.45 6.59 16.31
N THR A 43 11.72 7.78 16.81
CA THR A 43 11.14 8.99 16.25
C THR A 43 11.72 9.26 14.86
N GLY A 44 11.13 10.15 14.09
CA GLY A 44 11.68 10.58 12.79
C GLY A 44 13.10 11.14 12.88
N ALA A 45 13.45 11.75 14.02
CA ALA A 45 14.79 12.25 14.33
C ALA A 45 15.79 11.16 14.77
N GLY A 46 15.33 9.88 14.89
CA GLY A 46 16.18 8.75 15.28
C GLY A 46 16.34 8.54 16.77
N GLU A 47 15.57 9.23 17.60
CA GLU A 47 15.59 8.97 19.05
C GLU A 47 14.80 7.67 19.36
N PRO A 48 15.29 6.80 20.24
CA PRO A 48 14.54 5.61 20.63
C PRO A 48 13.16 5.95 21.18
N ALA A 49 12.16 5.23 20.71
CA ALA A 49 10.78 5.34 21.13
C ALA A 49 10.16 3.96 21.38
N SER A 50 8.93 3.91 21.80
CA SER A 50 8.17 2.69 22.01
C SER A 50 6.90 2.63 21.17
N PHE A 51 6.31 1.44 21.05
CA PHE A 51 5.00 1.27 20.44
C PHE A 51 3.92 2.09 21.17
N ASP A 52 4.01 2.15 22.51
CA ASP A 52 3.07 2.94 23.32
C ASP A 52 3.21 4.45 23.08
N ASP A 53 4.40 4.96 22.73
CA ASP A 53 4.60 6.36 22.36
C ASP A 53 3.85 6.68 21.05
N ILE A 54 3.87 5.77 20.07
CA ILE A 54 3.10 5.92 18.84
C ILE A 54 1.61 5.97 19.16
N VAL A 55 1.11 5.00 19.94
CA VAL A 55 -0.31 4.95 20.31
C VAL A 55 -0.72 6.22 21.07
N ALA A 56 0.09 6.70 21.99
CA ALA A 56 -0.18 7.94 22.74
C ALA A 56 -0.24 9.17 21.82
N ALA A 57 0.67 9.25 20.82
CA ALA A 57 0.69 10.33 19.83
C ALA A 57 -0.56 10.36 18.95
N MET A 58 -1.14 9.21 18.61
CA MET A 58 -2.37 9.11 17.81
C MET A 58 -3.52 9.98 18.37
N GLY A 59 -3.58 10.16 19.69
CA GLY A 59 -4.60 10.96 20.36
C GLY A 59 -4.67 12.43 19.92
N GLN A 60 -3.57 12.96 19.38
CA GLN A 60 -3.47 14.36 18.93
C GLN A 60 -3.78 14.52 17.44
N HIS A 61 -3.99 13.43 16.71
CA HIS A 61 -4.14 13.43 15.26
C HIS A 61 -5.51 12.92 14.82
N GLN A 62 -5.96 13.42 13.67
CA GLN A 62 -7.16 12.93 12.99
C GLN A 62 -6.83 11.82 11.99
N VAL A 63 -5.61 11.84 11.43
CA VAL A 63 -5.15 10.81 10.50
C VAL A 63 -3.76 10.33 10.90
N VAL A 64 -3.61 9.02 10.96
CA VAL A 64 -2.33 8.33 11.10
C VAL A 64 -2.08 7.56 9.81
N PHE A 65 -1.10 7.99 9.06
CA PHE A 65 -0.61 7.27 7.89
C PHE A 65 0.38 6.20 8.36
N VAL A 66 0.13 4.96 8.00
CA VAL A 66 1.03 3.84 8.28
C VAL A 66 1.56 3.35 6.94
N GLY A 67 2.83 3.67 6.69
CA GLY A 67 3.51 3.31 5.45
C GLY A 67 4.20 1.97 5.56
N GLU A 68 3.86 1.02 4.69
CA GLU A 68 4.38 -0.34 4.71
C GLU A 68 5.39 -0.62 3.59
N THR A 69 6.10 -1.74 3.74
CA THR A 69 6.76 -2.49 2.66
C THR A 69 5.93 -3.73 2.39
N HIS A 70 5.36 -3.85 1.18
CA HIS A 70 4.31 -4.82 0.84
C HIS A 70 4.67 -6.30 1.03
N ASP A 71 5.93 -6.63 1.19
CA ASP A 71 6.42 -7.99 1.38
C ASP A 71 7.00 -8.24 2.77
N ASP A 72 6.74 -7.34 3.74
CA ASP A 72 7.18 -7.48 5.13
C ASP A 72 6.08 -8.05 6.04
N PRO A 73 6.12 -9.37 6.36
CA PRO A 73 5.13 -9.98 7.25
C PRO A 73 5.14 -9.41 8.66
N THR A 74 6.31 -8.92 9.15
CA THR A 74 6.41 -8.26 10.46
C THR A 74 5.71 -6.92 10.42
N GLY A 75 5.87 -6.17 9.33
CA GLY A 75 5.16 -4.91 9.09
C GLY A 75 3.65 -5.11 9.12
N HIS A 76 3.10 -6.06 8.38
CA HIS A 76 1.66 -6.34 8.35
C HIS A 76 1.09 -6.73 9.72
N MET A 77 1.85 -7.53 10.50
CA MET A 77 1.46 -7.82 11.88
C MET A 77 1.41 -6.55 12.74
N LEU A 78 2.36 -5.64 12.55
CA LEU A 78 2.41 -4.37 13.29
C LEU A 78 1.30 -3.41 12.88
N GLU A 79 0.89 -3.38 11.61
CA GLU A 79 -0.29 -2.64 11.15
C GLU A 79 -1.57 -3.09 11.89
N ALA A 80 -1.78 -4.41 11.96
CA ALA A 80 -2.93 -4.95 12.69
C ALA A 80 -2.89 -4.58 14.18
N LYS A 81 -1.72 -4.67 14.82
CA LYS A 81 -1.53 -4.26 16.22
C LYS A 81 -1.73 -2.76 16.44
N LEU A 82 -1.26 -1.90 15.53
CA LEU A 82 -1.46 -0.45 15.61
C LEU A 82 -2.95 -0.11 15.52
N PHE A 83 -3.69 -0.77 14.63
CA PHE A 83 -5.12 -0.55 14.50
C PHE A 83 -5.90 -1.04 15.71
N GLU A 84 -5.62 -2.23 16.23
CA GLU A 84 -6.21 -2.77 17.45
C GLU A 84 -5.94 -1.85 18.66
N ALA A 85 -4.69 -1.44 18.86
CA ALA A 85 -4.30 -0.53 19.93
C ALA A 85 -4.96 0.85 19.82
N ALA A 86 -5.12 1.38 18.62
CA ALA A 86 -5.84 2.63 18.39
C ALA A 86 -7.32 2.49 18.77
N TYR A 87 -7.96 1.37 18.41
CA TYR A 87 -9.33 1.11 18.83
C TYR A 87 -9.43 0.98 20.36
N GLU A 88 -8.57 0.19 20.98
CA GLU A 88 -8.57 0.00 22.44
C GLU A 88 -8.36 1.31 23.19
N ALA A 89 -7.44 2.15 22.73
CA ALA A 89 -7.09 3.41 23.39
C ALA A 89 -8.13 4.51 23.17
N TYR A 90 -8.83 4.53 22.04
CA TYR A 90 -9.67 5.68 21.66
C TYR A 90 -11.11 5.32 21.31
N GLY A 91 -11.37 4.15 20.72
CA GLY A 91 -12.66 3.76 20.17
C GLY A 91 -13.48 2.83 21.05
N ALA A 92 -12.85 2.06 21.92
CA ALA A 92 -13.53 1.08 22.75
C ALA A 92 -14.41 1.74 23.82
N PRO A 93 -15.52 1.11 24.21
CA PRO A 93 -16.34 1.60 25.33
C PRO A 93 -15.51 1.72 26.62
N GLY A 94 -15.42 2.93 27.15
CA GLY A 94 -14.65 3.23 28.37
C GLY A 94 -13.16 3.54 28.14
N ALA A 95 -12.69 3.61 26.92
CA ALA A 95 -11.32 4.00 26.58
C ALA A 95 -10.95 5.41 27.07
N ASN A 96 -11.91 6.31 27.10
CA ASN A 96 -11.76 7.68 27.61
C ASN A 96 -12.83 8.02 28.64
N GLU A 97 -12.63 9.07 29.45
CA GLU A 97 -13.64 9.56 30.43
C GLU A 97 -14.93 10.11 29.78
N GLY A 98 -14.98 10.18 28.43
CA GLY A 98 -16.09 10.67 27.62
C GLY A 98 -16.69 9.61 26.70
N ALA A 99 -17.37 10.06 25.64
CA ALA A 99 -17.83 9.18 24.57
C ALA A 99 -16.62 8.63 23.80
N PRO A 100 -16.66 7.35 23.35
CA PRO A 100 -15.62 6.81 22.49
C PRO A 100 -15.44 7.67 21.24
N ARG A 101 -14.17 7.86 20.82
CA ARG A 101 -13.84 8.53 19.57
C ARG A 101 -14.11 7.57 18.41
N PRO A 102 -14.77 7.99 17.31
CA PRO A 102 -14.87 7.13 16.15
C PRO A 102 -13.47 6.76 15.64
N VAL A 103 -13.20 5.47 15.49
CA VAL A 103 -11.96 4.95 14.88
C VAL A 103 -12.34 4.31 13.56
N ALA A 104 -11.60 4.62 12.50
CA ALA A 104 -11.82 4.07 11.17
C ALA A 104 -10.52 3.61 10.53
N LEU A 105 -10.62 2.60 9.68
CA LEU A 105 -9.55 2.08 8.87
C LEU A 105 -9.69 2.61 7.43
N SER A 106 -8.60 3.03 6.81
CA SER A 106 -8.54 3.42 5.40
C SER A 106 -7.46 2.60 4.72
N LEU A 107 -7.75 2.03 3.57
CA LEU A 107 -6.89 1.02 2.97
C LEU A 107 -6.58 1.33 1.50
N GLU A 108 -5.30 1.30 1.14
CA GLU A 108 -4.86 1.26 -0.24
C GLU A 108 -5.27 -0.05 -0.93
N PHE A 109 -5.30 -1.14 -0.20
CA PHE A 109 -5.45 -2.51 -0.71
C PHE A 109 -6.81 -2.79 -1.35
N PHE A 110 -7.80 -1.91 -1.14
CA PHE A 110 -9.11 -1.99 -1.77
C PHE A 110 -9.39 -0.79 -2.68
N GLN A 111 -9.76 -1.09 -3.91
CA GLN A 111 -10.20 -0.07 -4.86
C GLN A 111 -11.57 0.48 -4.46
N ARG A 112 -11.77 1.77 -4.68
CA ARG A 112 -13.00 2.48 -4.27
C ARG A 112 -14.29 1.85 -4.78
N ASP A 113 -14.28 1.23 -5.95
CA ASP A 113 -15.44 0.55 -6.51
C ASP A 113 -15.81 -0.76 -5.79
N ALA A 114 -15.02 -1.20 -4.82
CA ALA A 114 -15.31 -2.32 -3.94
C ALA A 114 -16.01 -1.91 -2.61
N GLN A 115 -16.22 -0.60 -2.35
CA GLN A 115 -16.73 -0.13 -1.06
C GLN A 115 -18.04 -0.81 -0.64
N LEU A 116 -19.01 -0.89 -1.54
CA LEU A 116 -20.30 -1.53 -1.22
C LEU A 116 -20.14 -2.99 -0.77
N ILE A 117 -19.25 -3.72 -1.45
CA ILE A 117 -18.98 -5.14 -1.15
C ILE A 117 -18.32 -5.27 0.23
N LEU A 118 -17.40 -4.35 0.55
CA LEU A 118 -16.75 -4.27 1.84
C LEU A 118 -17.76 -3.96 2.96
N ASP A 119 -18.64 -2.99 2.74
CA ASP A 119 -19.69 -2.61 3.70
C ASP A 119 -20.66 -3.78 3.97
N GLU A 120 -21.06 -4.53 2.93
CA GLU A 120 -21.89 -5.73 3.06
C GLU A 120 -21.20 -6.84 3.86
N TYR A 121 -19.89 -7.01 3.68
CA TYR A 121 -19.12 -7.98 4.46
C TYR A 121 -18.98 -7.57 5.93
N LEU A 122 -18.66 -6.33 6.21
CA LEU A 122 -18.56 -5.79 7.57
C LEU A 122 -19.90 -5.88 8.30
N ALA A 123 -21.01 -5.64 7.61
CA ALA A 123 -22.36 -5.81 8.14
C ALA A 123 -22.81 -7.29 8.29
N GLY A 124 -21.99 -8.26 7.89
CA GLY A 124 -22.33 -9.68 7.96
C GLY A 124 -23.38 -10.15 6.95
N LEU A 125 -23.67 -9.34 5.91
CA LEU A 125 -24.68 -9.66 4.88
C LEU A 125 -24.18 -10.68 3.86
N ILE A 126 -22.87 -10.75 3.63
CA ILE A 126 -22.23 -11.70 2.71
C ILE A 126 -21.11 -12.47 3.43
N ALA A 127 -20.87 -13.69 2.98
CA ALA A 127 -19.78 -14.51 3.50
C ALA A 127 -18.42 -14.04 2.96
N GLU A 128 -17.33 -14.27 3.73
CA GLU A 128 -15.97 -13.87 3.38
C GLU A 128 -15.55 -14.32 1.97
N ARG A 129 -15.88 -15.57 1.59
CA ARG A 129 -15.58 -16.08 0.25
C ARG A 129 -16.21 -15.21 -0.87
N ALA A 130 -17.42 -14.72 -0.67
CA ALA A 130 -18.08 -13.86 -1.64
C ALA A 130 -17.45 -12.45 -1.66
N PHE A 131 -17.10 -11.94 -0.47
CA PHE A 131 -16.38 -10.69 -0.31
C PHE A 131 -15.03 -10.71 -1.04
N VAL A 132 -14.17 -11.69 -0.76
CA VAL A 132 -12.85 -11.82 -1.39
C VAL A 132 -12.96 -11.94 -2.92
N ALA A 133 -13.91 -12.78 -3.42
CA ALA A 133 -14.10 -12.96 -4.85
C ALA A 133 -14.56 -11.68 -5.57
N ALA A 134 -15.36 -10.84 -4.91
CA ALA A 134 -15.97 -9.65 -5.53
C ALA A 134 -15.15 -8.38 -5.29
N SER A 135 -14.51 -8.21 -4.13
CA SER A 135 -13.71 -7.03 -3.79
C SER A 135 -12.33 -7.02 -4.44
N ARG A 136 -11.84 -8.18 -4.87
CA ARG A 136 -10.54 -8.31 -5.53
C ARG A 136 -9.39 -7.74 -4.67
N PRO A 137 -9.24 -8.20 -3.41
CA PRO A 137 -8.16 -7.76 -2.56
C PRO A 137 -6.80 -8.07 -3.18
N TRP A 138 -5.77 -7.47 -2.63
CA TRP A 138 -4.41 -7.79 -3.02
C TRP A 138 -4.05 -9.25 -2.69
N PRO A 139 -3.02 -9.82 -3.35
CA PRO A 139 -2.47 -11.13 -3.00
C PRO A 139 -2.14 -11.19 -1.50
N ARG A 140 -2.20 -12.37 -0.91
CA ARG A 140 -1.96 -12.62 0.51
C ARG A 140 -2.95 -11.92 1.46
N TYR A 141 -4.14 -11.58 0.98
CA TYR A 141 -5.20 -11.04 1.84
C TYR A 141 -5.35 -11.84 3.15
N ASP A 142 -5.34 -13.18 3.06
CA ASP A 142 -5.59 -14.06 4.20
C ASP A 142 -4.56 -13.90 5.33
N THR A 143 -3.31 -13.58 5.00
CA THR A 143 -2.20 -13.47 5.96
C THR A 143 -1.92 -12.02 6.37
N ASP A 144 -1.94 -11.12 5.40
CA ASP A 144 -1.43 -9.75 5.58
C ASP A 144 -2.55 -8.78 5.99
N TYR A 145 -3.70 -8.82 5.32
CA TYR A 145 -4.72 -7.76 5.45
C TYR A 145 -6.01 -8.21 6.14
N ARG A 146 -6.28 -9.52 6.16
CA ARG A 146 -7.45 -10.10 6.81
C ARG A 146 -7.56 -9.71 8.29
N PRO A 147 -6.49 -9.70 9.10
CA PRO A 147 -6.58 -9.30 10.51
C PRO A 147 -7.14 -7.90 10.71
N LEU A 148 -6.78 -6.93 9.86
CA LEU A 148 -7.31 -5.57 9.89
C LEU A 148 -8.82 -5.54 9.64
N ILE A 149 -9.29 -6.28 8.64
CA ILE A 149 -10.71 -6.34 8.26
C ILE A 149 -11.53 -7.04 9.33
N GLU A 150 -11.03 -8.15 9.90
CA GLU A 150 -11.74 -8.85 10.97
C GLU A 150 -11.82 -8.00 12.24
N THR A 151 -10.74 -7.31 12.65
CA THR A 151 -10.77 -6.36 13.77
C THR A 151 -11.83 -5.28 13.56
N ALA A 152 -11.90 -4.70 12.35
CA ALA A 152 -12.93 -3.71 12.04
C ALA A 152 -14.33 -4.29 12.11
N LYS A 153 -14.55 -5.49 11.56
CA LYS A 153 -15.84 -6.17 11.55
C LYS A 153 -16.33 -6.54 12.94
N GLU A 154 -15.46 -7.11 13.76
CA GLU A 154 -15.79 -7.53 15.13
C GLU A 154 -16.17 -6.37 16.02
N ASN A 155 -15.58 -5.20 15.77
CA ASN A 155 -15.80 -4.00 16.56
C ASN A 155 -16.75 -2.98 15.90
N GLY A 156 -17.33 -3.32 14.75
CA GLY A 156 -18.28 -2.47 14.03
C GLY A 156 -17.67 -1.15 13.54
N LEU A 157 -16.38 -1.15 13.18
CA LEU A 157 -15.65 0.02 12.74
C LEU A 157 -15.82 0.25 11.22
N ALA A 158 -15.78 1.52 10.83
CA ALA A 158 -15.82 1.89 9.42
C ALA A 158 -14.50 1.52 8.72
N VAL A 159 -14.60 1.02 7.48
CA VAL A 159 -13.45 0.77 6.60
C VAL A 159 -13.64 1.47 5.28
N ILE A 160 -12.66 2.23 4.87
CA ILE A 160 -12.63 3.02 3.63
C ILE A 160 -11.80 2.28 2.59
N ALA A 161 -12.45 1.77 1.53
CA ALA A 161 -11.75 1.35 0.32
C ALA A 161 -11.27 2.63 -0.40
N ALA A 162 -10.01 3.00 -0.19
CA ALA A 162 -9.55 4.35 -0.50
C ALA A 162 -8.96 4.48 -1.90
N ASN A 163 -8.46 3.38 -2.50
CA ASN A 163 -7.63 3.47 -3.69
C ASN A 163 -8.44 3.73 -4.98
N ALA A 164 -7.82 4.45 -5.91
CA ALA A 164 -8.40 4.65 -7.24
C ALA A 164 -8.50 3.31 -7.99
N PRO A 165 -9.63 3.04 -8.68
CA PRO A 165 -9.75 1.82 -9.48
C PRO A 165 -8.65 1.72 -10.54
N ARG A 166 -7.93 0.59 -10.54
CA ARG A 166 -6.75 0.34 -11.37
C ARG A 166 -6.98 0.62 -12.86
N ARG A 167 -8.19 0.37 -13.38
CA ARG A 167 -8.54 0.69 -14.78
C ARG A 167 -8.35 2.16 -15.14
N TYR A 168 -8.50 3.07 -14.17
CA TYR A 168 -8.34 4.51 -14.41
C TYR A 168 -6.90 4.97 -14.25
N THR A 169 -6.13 4.42 -13.32
CA THR A 169 -4.69 4.68 -13.23
C THR A 169 -3.96 4.11 -14.44
N THR A 170 -4.35 2.91 -14.92
CA THR A 170 -3.87 2.38 -16.21
C THR A 170 -4.20 3.30 -17.38
N ARG A 171 -5.43 3.87 -17.42
CA ARG A 171 -5.80 4.84 -18.44
C ARG A 171 -4.90 6.08 -18.41
N VAL A 172 -4.58 6.60 -17.22
CA VAL A 172 -3.66 7.74 -17.07
C VAL A 172 -2.26 7.37 -17.55
N THR A 173 -1.74 6.21 -17.18
CA THR A 173 -0.43 5.74 -17.66
C THR A 173 -0.36 5.69 -19.19
N MET A 174 -1.39 5.19 -19.84
CA MET A 174 -1.41 5.01 -21.28
C MET A 174 -1.72 6.29 -22.05
N HIS A 175 -2.59 7.14 -21.54
CA HIS A 175 -3.21 8.24 -22.28
C HIS A 175 -3.06 9.62 -21.61
N GLY A 176 -2.39 9.70 -20.46
CA GLY A 176 -2.22 10.93 -19.68
C GLY A 176 -3.46 11.28 -18.85
N ARG A 177 -3.26 12.19 -17.90
CA ARG A 177 -4.29 12.58 -16.91
C ARG A 177 -5.55 13.19 -17.53
N GLU A 178 -5.40 13.93 -18.64
CA GLU A 178 -6.54 14.56 -19.33
C GLU A 178 -7.52 13.54 -19.88
N SER A 179 -7.09 12.30 -20.10
CA SER A 179 -7.98 11.23 -20.57
C SER A 179 -9.12 10.90 -19.61
N LEU A 180 -9.00 11.27 -18.34
CA LEU A 180 -10.06 11.07 -17.36
C LEU A 180 -11.28 11.96 -17.62
N ASN A 181 -11.13 13.06 -18.37
CA ASN A 181 -12.26 13.93 -18.73
C ASN A 181 -13.31 13.25 -19.63
N ASP A 182 -12.94 12.13 -20.27
CA ASP A 182 -13.85 11.33 -21.10
C ASP A 182 -14.71 10.34 -20.29
N LEU A 183 -14.45 10.22 -18.98
CA LEU A 183 -15.18 9.27 -18.13
C LEU A 183 -16.60 9.76 -17.84
N SER A 184 -17.54 8.81 -17.65
CA SER A 184 -18.89 9.15 -17.21
C SER A 184 -18.89 9.68 -15.76
N PRO A 185 -19.94 10.41 -15.36
CA PRO A 185 -20.08 10.88 -13.97
C PRO A 185 -20.01 9.76 -12.92
N GLU A 186 -20.58 8.59 -13.25
CA GLU A 186 -20.55 7.41 -12.35
C GLU A 186 -19.14 6.85 -12.18
N ALA A 187 -18.34 6.92 -13.24
CA ALA A 187 -16.92 6.51 -13.18
C ALA A 187 -16.08 7.52 -12.38
N LEU A 188 -16.31 8.81 -12.59
CA LEU A 188 -15.65 9.89 -11.87
C LEU A 188 -15.98 9.88 -10.37
N ALA A 189 -17.14 9.36 -9.97
CA ALA A 189 -17.53 9.24 -8.57
C ALA A 189 -16.62 8.33 -7.73
N TYR A 190 -15.78 7.53 -8.34
CA TYR A 190 -14.77 6.72 -7.64
C TYR A 190 -13.44 7.43 -7.42
N LEU A 191 -13.22 8.57 -8.03
CA LEU A 191 -11.95 9.28 -8.06
C LEU A 191 -12.00 10.58 -7.25
N ALA A 192 -10.83 11.12 -6.97
CA ALA A 192 -10.72 12.51 -6.56
C ALA A 192 -11.34 13.44 -7.62
N PRO A 193 -11.91 14.60 -7.23
CA PRO A 193 -12.42 15.60 -8.18
C PRO A 193 -11.34 16.02 -9.19
N LEU A 194 -11.76 16.15 -10.46
CA LEU A 194 -10.86 16.62 -11.52
C LEU A 194 -10.90 18.16 -11.63
N PRO A 195 -9.77 18.81 -11.92
CA PRO A 195 -8.43 18.22 -12.00
C PRO A 195 -7.87 17.92 -10.61
N TYR A 196 -7.35 16.71 -10.39
CA TYR A 196 -6.62 16.42 -9.16
C TYR A 196 -5.28 17.16 -9.11
N GLY A 197 -4.67 17.29 -7.92
CA GLY A 197 -3.44 18.03 -7.69
C GLY A 197 -2.26 17.62 -8.59
N GLN A 198 -1.26 18.48 -8.63
CA GLN A 198 0.05 18.15 -9.23
C GLN A 198 0.97 17.64 -8.12
N PRO A 199 1.94 16.76 -8.42
CA PRO A 199 2.94 16.36 -7.45
C PRO A 199 3.81 17.56 -7.06
N SER A 200 4.23 17.63 -5.79
CA SER A 200 5.27 18.58 -5.33
C SER A 200 6.61 18.32 -6.02
N ALA A 201 7.59 19.17 -5.80
CA ALA A 201 8.95 18.93 -6.28
C ALA A 201 9.57 17.74 -5.54
N GLU A 202 9.36 17.69 -4.24
CA GLU A 202 9.83 16.65 -3.33
C GLU A 202 9.29 15.27 -3.74
N TYR A 203 7.98 15.17 -4.03
CA TYR A 203 7.38 13.93 -4.53
C TYR A 203 7.98 13.48 -5.87
N ARG A 204 8.21 14.44 -6.80
CA ARG A 204 8.82 14.11 -8.09
C ARG A 204 10.25 13.58 -7.94
N ASP A 205 11.04 14.19 -7.06
CA ASP A 205 12.42 13.77 -6.81
C ASP A 205 12.45 12.38 -6.17
N GLN A 206 11.58 12.10 -5.20
CA GLN A 206 11.39 10.79 -4.60
C GLN A 206 10.99 9.75 -5.68
N TRP A 207 10.00 10.06 -6.51
CA TRP A 207 9.56 9.15 -7.57
C TRP A 207 10.69 8.82 -8.56
N ILE A 208 11.50 9.81 -8.93
CA ILE A 208 12.65 9.60 -9.82
C ILE A 208 13.67 8.67 -9.17
N ARG A 209 13.95 8.81 -7.87
CA ARG A 209 14.86 7.91 -7.13
C ARG A 209 14.36 6.47 -7.17
N VAL A 210 13.12 6.25 -6.74
CA VAL A 210 12.50 4.91 -6.70
C VAL A 210 12.51 4.25 -8.08
N ILE A 211 12.14 4.98 -9.14
CA ILE A 211 12.15 4.44 -10.50
C ILE A 211 13.56 4.13 -10.97
N SER A 212 14.55 4.96 -10.64
CA SER A 212 15.94 4.71 -10.99
C SER A 212 16.46 3.43 -10.35
N GLU A 213 16.18 3.20 -9.08
CA GLU A 213 16.53 1.98 -8.34
C GLU A 213 15.87 0.74 -8.97
N VAL A 214 14.57 0.83 -9.29
CA VAL A 214 13.87 -0.27 -9.95
C VAL A 214 14.48 -0.58 -11.33
N MET A 215 14.84 0.45 -12.11
CA MET A 215 15.47 0.26 -13.42
C MET A 215 16.89 -0.32 -13.33
N GLU A 216 17.64 0.02 -12.28
CA GLU A 216 18.97 -0.57 -12.02
C GLU A 216 18.89 -2.05 -11.67
N GLN A 217 17.79 -2.48 -11.05
CA GLN A 217 17.54 -3.89 -10.69
C GLN A 217 16.89 -4.69 -11.83
N GLU A 218 16.50 -4.04 -12.93
CA GLU A 218 15.89 -4.72 -14.08
C GLU A 218 16.87 -5.73 -14.68
N GLY A 219 16.43 -6.97 -14.91
CA GLY A 219 17.28 -8.06 -15.37
C GLY A 219 18.12 -8.74 -14.28
N MET A 220 17.93 -8.36 -13.02
CA MET A 220 18.57 -8.99 -11.86
C MET A 220 17.57 -9.80 -11.05
N LYS A 221 18.01 -10.92 -10.50
CA LYS A 221 17.27 -11.67 -9.48
C LYS A 221 18.21 -11.94 -8.30
N CYS A 222 17.84 -11.46 -7.12
CA CYS A 222 18.66 -11.61 -5.92
C CYS A 222 20.10 -11.09 -6.07
N GLY A 223 20.27 -9.97 -6.79
CA GLY A 223 21.56 -9.38 -7.08
C GLY A 223 22.38 -10.08 -8.17
N LEU A 224 21.84 -11.13 -8.81
CA LEU A 224 22.48 -11.86 -9.90
C LEU A 224 21.76 -11.59 -11.24
N PRO A 225 22.49 -11.46 -12.34
CA PRO A 225 21.88 -11.39 -13.68
C PRO A 225 20.96 -12.59 -13.93
N ILE A 226 19.76 -12.35 -14.45
CA ILE A 226 18.86 -13.43 -14.88
C ILE A 226 19.51 -14.10 -16.11
N PRO A 227 19.75 -15.43 -16.10
CA PRO A 227 20.31 -16.14 -17.26
C PRO A 227 19.42 -15.96 -18.50
N GLU A 228 20.03 -15.72 -19.66
CA GLU A 228 19.27 -15.78 -20.90
C GLU A 228 18.70 -17.19 -21.11
N PRO A 229 17.42 -17.33 -21.55
CA PRO A 229 16.83 -18.64 -21.79
C PRO A 229 17.66 -19.40 -22.84
N GLU A 230 17.93 -20.69 -22.57
CA GLU A 230 18.63 -21.53 -23.54
C GLU A 230 17.80 -21.65 -24.83
N ALA A 231 18.49 -21.76 -25.98
CA ALA A 231 17.85 -21.78 -27.30
C ALA A 231 16.91 -23.01 -27.39
N GLY A 232 15.60 -22.79 -27.29
CA GLY A 232 14.55 -23.81 -27.37
C GLY A 232 13.58 -23.82 -26.18
N GLU A 233 13.86 -23.12 -25.11
CA GLU A 233 12.88 -22.84 -24.07
C GLU A 233 11.98 -21.67 -24.51
N GLU A 234 10.65 -21.86 -24.47
CA GLU A 234 9.75 -20.73 -24.64
C GLU A 234 10.04 -19.75 -23.51
N ALA A 235 10.54 -18.58 -23.88
CA ALA A 235 10.75 -17.49 -22.94
C ALA A 235 9.42 -17.24 -22.24
N VAL A 236 9.35 -17.55 -20.95
CA VAL A 236 8.33 -16.97 -20.09
C VAL A 236 8.49 -15.47 -20.26
N GLN A 237 7.57 -14.84 -20.98
CA GLN A 237 7.67 -13.42 -21.30
C GLN A 237 7.84 -12.67 -19.99
N ALA A 238 9.05 -12.21 -19.73
CA ALA A 238 9.28 -11.23 -18.69
C ALA A 238 8.30 -10.06 -18.92
N PRO A 239 7.69 -9.51 -17.88
CA PRO A 239 6.86 -8.33 -18.06
C PRO A 239 7.66 -7.30 -18.85
N ALA A 240 7.03 -6.73 -19.88
CA ALA A 240 7.69 -5.77 -20.76
C ALA A 240 8.33 -4.65 -19.92
N PRO A 241 9.55 -4.21 -20.27
CA PRO A 241 10.27 -3.16 -19.52
C PRO A 241 9.36 -1.96 -19.23
N MET A 242 9.46 -1.39 -18.05
CA MET A 242 8.63 -0.26 -17.63
C MET A 242 8.64 0.93 -18.61
N GLY A 243 9.69 1.07 -19.43
CA GLY A 243 9.78 2.08 -20.50
C GLY A 243 9.01 1.75 -21.78
N ALA A 244 8.52 0.52 -21.97
CA ALA A 244 7.91 0.09 -23.22
C ALA A 244 6.42 0.50 -23.39
N HIS A 245 5.74 0.94 -22.33
CA HIS A 245 4.28 1.15 -22.34
C HIS A 245 3.82 2.46 -21.68
N GLY A 246 4.50 3.56 -21.89
CA GLY A 246 4.01 4.86 -21.44
C GLY A 246 5.12 5.87 -21.22
N ASN A 247 4.73 7.14 -21.25
CA ASN A 247 5.61 8.24 -20.86
C ASN A 247 5.81 8.19 -19.33
N MET A 248 7.05 8.28 -18.84
CA MET A 248 7.38 8.32 -17.42
C MET A 248 6.55 9.37 -16.64
N GLY A 249 6.26 10.52 -17.27
CA GLY A 249 5.39 11.52 -16.66
C GLY A 249 3.96 11.03 -16.43
N ASN A 250 3.43 10.21 -17.34
CA ASN A 250 2.11 9.63 -17.17
C ASN A 250 2.06 8.58 -16.05
N GLN A 251 3.14 7.82 -15.87
CA GLN A 251 3.24 6.85 -14.76
C GLN A 251 3.22 7.58 -13.42
N MET A 252 4.01 8.65 -13.28
CA MET A 252 3.98 9.50 -12.10
C MET A 252 2.56 10.08 -11.86
N HIS A 253 1.89 10.57 -12.91
CA HIS A 253 0.52 11.07 -12.78
C HIS A 253 -0.50 9.99 -12.38
N ALA A 254 -0.26 8.72 -12.71
CA ALA A 254 -1.07 7.62 -12.22
C ALA A 254 -0.87 7.37 -10.72
N GLN A 255 0.37 7.50 -10.22
CA GLN A 255 0.65 7.45 -8.77
C GLN A 255 -0.05 8.61 -8.05
N VAL A 256 0.10 9.83 -8.57
CA VAL A 256 -0.59 11.01 -8.02
C VAL A 256 -2.12 10.85 -8.02
N LEU A 257 -2.70 10.12 -8.98
CA LEU A 257 -4.14 9.83 -8.96
C LEU A 257 -4.52 8.90 -7.80
N TRP A 258 -3.65 7.93 -7.45
CA TRP A 258 -3.86 7.10 -6.26
C TRP A 258 -3.83 7.96 -5.01
N ASP A 259 -2.77 8.73 -4.80
CA ASP A 259 -2.62 9.62 -3.64
C ASP A 259 -3.79 10.58 -3.48
N ALA A 260 -4.13 11.27 -4.55
CA ALA A 260 -5.25 12.20 -4.56
C ALA A 260 -6.58 11.52 -4.21
N THR A 261 -6.81 10.30 -4.72
CA THR A 261 -8.07 9.58 -4.48
C THR A 261 -8.15 9.06 -3.04
N MET A 262 -7.05 8.50 -2.51
CA MET A 262 -6.98 8.06 -1.12
C MET A 262 -7.22 9.23 -0.15
N ALA A 263 -6.51 10.33 -0.34
CA ALA A 263 -6.68 11.53 0.45
C ALA A 263 -8.10 12.11 0.37
N TYR A 264 -8.69 12.13 -0.83
CA TYR A 264 -10.06 12.61 -1.02
C TYR A 264 -11.07 11.80 -0.20
N TRP A 265 -11.00 10.48 -0.24
CA TRP A 265 -11.94 9.64 0.49
C TRP A 265 -11.75 9.69 2.00
N ILE A 266 -10.52 9.84 2.49
CA ILE A 266 -10.24 10.15 3.90
C ILE A 266 -10.89 11.49 4.27
N SER A 267 -10.73 12.53 3.44
CA SER A 267 -11.32 13.84 3.69
C SER A 267 -12.86 13.81 3.72
N GLN A 268 -13.49 12.99 2.84
CA GLN A 268 -14.94 12.83 2.81
C GLN A 268 -15.48 12.11 4.06
N TYR A 269 -14.74 11.13 4.58
CA TYR A 269 -15.08 10.49 5.85
C TYR A 269 -14.98 11.48 7.01
N LEU A 270 -13.89 12.22 7.11
CA LEU A 270 -13.70 13.25 8.15
C LEU A 270 -14.67 14.44 8.04
N ALA A 271 -15.27 14.65 6.87
CA ALA A 271 -16.34 15.64 6.73
C ALA A 271 -17.65 15.20 7.41
N GLN A 272 -17.87 13.89 7.52
CA GLN A 272 -19.04 13.29 8.19
C GLN A 272 -18.76 13.03 9.66
N GLU A 273 -17.54 12.61 9.99
CA GLU A 273 -17.06 12.25 11.33
C GLU A 273 -15.83 13.10 11.69
N PRO A 274 -16.00 14.38 12.02
CA PRO A 274 -14.89 15.33 12.16
C PRO A 274 -13.95 15.02 13.34
N ASP A 275 -14.42 14.30 14.32
CA ASP A 275 -13.65 13.91 15.51
C ASP A 275 -12.99 12.52 15.38
N ALA A 276 -13.17 11.85 14.24
CA ALA A 276 -12.65 10.51 14.05
C ALA A 276 -11.11 10.46 14.05
N LEU A 277 -10.60 9.30 14.44
CA LEU A 277 -9.23 8.85 14.21
C LEU A 277 -9.24 7.87 13.03
N VAL A 278 -8.58 8.23 11.95
CA VAL A 278 -8.45 7.38 10.75
C VAL A 278 -7.03 6.85 10.68
N LEU A 279 -6.86 5.53 10.69
CA LEU A 279 -5.60 4.90 10.34
C LEU A 279 -5.64 4.54 8.86
N HIS A 280 -4.66 5.02 8.09
CA HIS A 280 -4.54 4.74 6.66
C HIS A 280 -3.32 3.86 6.40
N MET A 281 -3.55 2.58 6.03
CA MET A 281 -2.51 1.63 5.67
C MET A 281 -2.24 1.74 4.18
N VAL A 282 -0.96 1.95 3.82
CA VAL A 282 -0.55 2.33 2.47
C VAL A 282 0.92 2.02 2.26
N GLY A 283 1.35 1.77 1.02
CA GLY A 283 2.77 1.64 0.72
C GLY A 283 3.57 2.89 1.12
N GLY A 284 4.74 2.70 1.71
CA GLY A 284 5.57 3.77 2.28
C GLY A 284 5.82 4.94 1.34
N PHE A 285 6.06 4.66 0.05
CA PHE A 285 6.24 5.68 -0.98
C PHE A 285 5.16 6.77 -0.99
N HIS A 286 3.91 6.41 -0.70
CA HIS A 286 2.76 7.33 -0.75
C HIS A 286 2.69 8.30 0.41
N VAL A 287 3.55 8.15 1.43
CA VAL A 287 3.47 8.95 2.68
C VAL A 287 4.82 9.42 3.23
N GLU A 288 5.93 8.84 2.76
CA GLU A 288 7.29 9.24 3.14
C GLU A 288 7.51 10.74 2.95
N TYR A 289 8.24 11.35 3.85
CA TYR A 289 8.52 12.80 3.91
C TYR A 289 7.26 13.67 4.00
N GLY A 290 6.11 13.10 4.31
CA GLY A 290 4.82 13.81 4.32
C GLY A 290 4.32 14.20 2.93
N THR A 291 4.89 13.62 1.86
CA THR A 291 4.48 13.83 0.47
C THR A 291 3.31 12.91 0.07
N GLY A 292 2.86 12.96 -1.16
CA GLY A 292 1.83 12.08 -1.69
C GLY A 292 0.47 12.23 -1.03
N THR A 293 -0.05 11.17 -0.41
CA THR A 293 -1.38 11.18 0.21
C THR A 293 -1.52 12.25 1.30
N PRO A 294 -0.56 12.50 2.21
CA PRO A 294 -0.59 13.61 3.16
C PRO A 294 -0.71 15.00 2.53
N GLU A 295 0.00 15.27 1.43
CA GLU A 295 -0.09 16.56 0.72
C GLU A 295 -1.48 16.78 0.12
N HIS A 296 -2.04 15.74 -0.50
CA HIS A 296 -3.37 15.80 -1.08
C HIS A 296 -4.45 15.93 0.00
N LEU A 297 -4.26 15.32 1.18
CA LEU A 297 -5.18 15.51 2.30
C LEU A 297 -5.21 16.96 2.75
N GLU A 298 -4.05 17.61 2.86
CA GLU A 298 -3.98 19.05 3.18
C GLU A 298 -4.72 19.89 2.13
N ALA A 299 -4.64 19.52 0.86
CA ALA A 299 -5.33 20.25 -0.21
C ALA A 299 -6.86 20.06 -0.16
N TYR A 300 -7.36 18.88 0.21
CA TYR A 300 -8.81 18.60 0.29
C TYR A 300 -9.42 19.00 1.64
N ARG A 301 -8.66 18.97 2.71
CA ARG A 301 -9.11 19.31 4.07
C ARG A 301 -7.98 19.99 4.84
N PRO A 302 -7.75 21.30 4.59
CA PRO A 302 -6.68 22.06 5.24
C PRO A 302 -6.77 22.01 6.77
N GLY A 303 -5.62 21.89 7.42
CA GLY A 303 -5.51 21.89 8.88
C GLY A 303 -5.90 20.57 9.54
N THR A 304 -6.04 19.48 8.78
CA THR A 304 -6.20 18.13 9.35
C THR A 304 -4.91 17.75 10.08
N SER A 305 -5.03 17.48 11.40
CA SER A 305 -3.89 16.99 12.18
C SER A 305 -3.55 15.57 11.75
N ARG A 306 -2.26 15.33 11.43
CA ARG A 306 -1.80 14.06 10.89
C ARG A 306 -0.42 13.70 11.40
N MET A 307 -0.11 12.42 11.42
CA MET A 307 1.24 11.90 11.61
C MET A 307 1.51 10.73 10.66
N VAL A 308 2.79 10.47 10.42
CA VAL A 308 3.28 9.38 9.57
C VAL A 308 4.09 8.41 10.42
N VAL A 309 3.75 7.13 10.36
CA VAL A 309 4.49 6.01 10.94
C VAL A 309 4.95 5.13 9.80
N LEU A 310 6.26 4.90 9.68
CA LEU A 310 6.82 4.04 8.64
C LEU A 310 7.27 2.70 9.20
N LEU A 311 6.90 1.63 8.52
CA LEU A 311 7.38 0.27 8.73
C LEU A 311 8.50 0.02 7.71
N ARG A 312 9.74 -0.10 8.18
CA ARG A 312 10.92 -0.13 7.30
C ARG A 312 11.80 -1.35 7.59
N PRO A 313 11.88 -2.32 6.67
CA PRO A 313 12.84 -3.41 6.77
C PRO A 313 14.28 -2.90 6.62
N VAL A 314 15.13 -3.26 7.60
CA VAL A 314 16.56 -2.87 7.65
C VAL A 314 17.44 -4.06 8.01
N ASP A 315 18.73 -3.98 7.71
CA ASP A 315 19.67 -5.06 7.99
C ASP A 315 20.07 -5.14 9.48
N ASP A 316 20.07 -4.00 10.18
CA ASP A 316 20.29 -3.92 11.64
C ASP A 316 19.21 -3.06 12.29
N ILE A 317 18.25 -3.70 12.92
CA ILE A 317 17.14 -3.01 13.60
C ILE A 317 17.56 -2.16 14.81
N ASN A 318 18.77 -2.36 15.35
CA ASN A 318 19.22 -1.67 16.56
C ASN A 318 19.94 -0.35 16.24
N THR A 319 20.27 -0.11 14.98
CA THR A 319 20.95 1.11 14.54
C THR A 319 20.01 1.92 13.65
N PHE A 320 19.69 3.14 14.06
CA PHE A 320 18.94 4.06 13.20
C PHE A 320 19.90 4.80 12.27
N GLU A 321 19.68 4.63 10.98
CA GLU A 321 20.39 5.37 9.93
C GLU A 321 19.49 6.48 9.42
N PRO A 322 19.82 7.77 9.67
CA PRO A 322 19.04 8.89 9.13
C PRO A 322 19.01 8.85 7.61
N ASP A 323 17.83 9.11 7.05
CA ASP A 323 17.71 9.27 5.61
C ASP A 323 18.37 10.59 5.17
N PRO A 324 19.19 10.61 4.10
CA PRO A 324 19.90 11.79 3.66
C PRO A 324 18.96 12.92 3.17
N GLU A 325 17.74 12.60 2.78
CA GLU A 325 16.77 13.56 2.28
C GLU A 325 15.91 14.18 3.40
N GLY A 326 15.97 13.65 4.63
CA GLY A 326 15.26 14.20 5.78
C GLY A 326 14.54 13.15 6.63
N GLU A 327 13.64 13.63 7.49
CA GLU A 327 12.82 12.74 8.31
C GLU A 327 11.75 12.06 7.43
N LEU A 328 11.76 10.73 7.42
CA LEU A 328 10.82 9.93 6.63
C LEU A 328 9.37 10.05 7.13
N GLY A 329 9.19 10.23 8.43
CA GLY A 329 7.90 10.34 9.11
C GLY A 329 8.09 10.77 10.57
N ASP A 330 7.02 10.84 11.35
CA ASP A 330 7.06 11.18 12.78
C ASP A 330 7.65 10.03 13.61
N PHE A 331 7.39 8.78 13.18
CA PHE A 331 7.97 7.56 13.74
C PHE A 331 8.42 6.61 12.64
N VAL A 332 9.47 5.86 12.94
CA VAL A 332 9.97 4.75 12.11
C VAL A 332 10.03 3.49 12.95
N ILE A 333 9.36 2.45 12.52
CA ILE A 333 9.46 1.11 13.08
C ILE A 333 10.37 0.29 12.16
N GLN A 334 11.55 -0.03 12.64
CA GLN A 334 12.48 -0.88 11.92
C GLN A 334 12.15 -2.35 12.15
N THR A 335 12.03 -3.11 11.08
CA THR A 335 11.81 -4.55 11.03
C THR A 335 13.02 -5.26 10.41
N ASP A 336 13.20 -6.55 10.68
CA ASP A 336 14.31 -7.33 10.14
C ASP A 336 14.09 -7.65 8.66
N ARG A 337 14.88 -7.02 7.78
CA ARG A 337 14.83 -7.22 6.31
C ARG A 337 14.97 -8.70 5.94
N SER A 338 15.73 -9.48 6.71
CA SER A 338 15.92 -10.90 6.42
C SER A 338 14.64 -11.72 6.48
N LEU A 339 13.56 -11.18 7.06
CA LEU A 339 12.25 -11.81 7.18
C LEU A 339 11.27 -11.37 6.08
N THR A 340 11.64 -10.44 5.19
CA THR A 340 10.80 -10.09 4.03
C THR A 340 10.70 -11.27 3.07
N LEU A 341 9.60 -11.35 2.36
CA LEU A 341 9.36 -12.46 1.42
C LEU A 341 10.38 -12.47 0.28
N GLU A 342 10.77 -11.30 -0.22
CA GLU A 342 11.81 -11.17 -1.22
C GLU A 342 13.13 -11.81 -0.74
N GLN A 343 13.55 -11.52 0.49
CA GLN A 343 14.80 -12.06 1.04
C GLN A 343 14.71 -13.57 1.32
N ILE A 344 13.53 -14.06 1.71
CA ILE A 344 13.29 -15.49 1.88
C ILE A 344 13.41 -16.20 0.53
N GLU A 345 12.74 -15.72 -0.50
CA GLU A 345 12.81 -16.26 -1.86
C GLU A 345 14.23 -16.20 -2.42
N CYS A 346 14.98 -15.12 -2.15
CA CYS A 346 16.35 -14.98 -2.57
C CYS A 346 17.28 -16.02 -1.93
N ARG A 347 17.14 -16.28 -0.64
CA ARG A 347 17.94 -17.33 0.03
C ARG A 347 17.66 -18.71 -0.56
N GLU A 348 16.40 -19.02 -0.82
CA GLU A 348 16.00 -20.30 -1.44
C GLU A 348 16.53 -20.45 -2.86
N TYR A 349 16.46 -19.39 -3.65
CA TYR A 349 16.99 -19.35 -5.01
C TYR A 349 18.51 -19.59 -5.03
N LEU A 350 19.27 -18.87 -4.20
CA LEU A 350 20.73 -18.98 -4.13
C LEU A 350 21.16 -20.39 -3.65
N ALA A 351 20.50 -20.95 -2.63
CA ALA A 351 20.75 -22.31 -2.17
C ALA A 351 20.48 -23.35 -3.27
N GLY A 352 19.48 -23.13 -4.10
CA GLY A 352 19.21 -23.97 -5.26
C GLY A 352 20.26 -23.93 -6.37
N LEU A 353 21.03 -22.84 -6.47
CA LEU A 353 22.18 -22.71 -7.39
C LEU A 353 23.42 -23.46 -6.88
N GLU A 354 23.69 -23.43 -5.57
CA GLU A 354 24.83 -24.11 -4.95
C GLU A 354 24.69 -25.65 -4.94
N GLY A 355 23.47 -26.15 -5.03
CA GLY A 355 23.15 -27.59 -5.06
C GLY A 355 23.21 -28.26 -6.46
N LYS A 356 23.53 -27.48 -7.51
CA LYS A 356 23.69 -27.98 -8.89
C LYS A 356 25.16 -28.03 -9.28
#